data_9b570f117db216431fa6378776dfc3fe
#
_entry.id   9b570f117db216431fa6378776dfc3fe
#
_cell.length_a   1.000
_cell.length_b   1.000
_cell.length_c   1.000
_cell.angle_alpha   90.00
_cell.angle_beta   90.00
_cell.angle_gamma   90.00
#
_symmetry.space_group_name_H-M   'P 1'
#
loop_
_entity.id
_entity.type
_entity.pdbx_description
1 polymer ?
#
loop_
_entity_poly.entity_id
_entity_poly.type
_entity_poly.pdbx_seq_one_letter_code
_entity_poly.pdbx_strand_id
1 'polypeptide(L)'
;CPICDQAGECHLQDLAFEDGSSATRYDLNRREFDKIDIGPYIQLHMTRCILCYRCVYTADQLTDGRVHGVMKRGDAAEISTFIEKAIDNDFSGNVIDVCPVGALTDRTFRFKSRVWYTKPMDAHRDCDKCCGKAVLWMVGNEVYRVTGRKDQYGEVKEFICNTCRFEKKEASDWTIEGPRKIDRHSVISANKYFEPEPQHTPLLNKA
;
A
#
# COMPACT_ATOMS: atom_id res chain seq x y z
N CYS A 1 11.34 8.18 4.53
CA CYS A 1 10.23 7.64 5.33
C CYS A 1 9.52 8.68 6.20
N PRO A 2 10.18 9.70 6.78
CA PRO A 2 9.49 10.69 7.63
C PRO A 2 8.38 11.46 6.92
N ILE A 3 8.56 11.73 5.62
CA ILE A 3 7.61 12.47 4.78
C ILE A 3 6.71 11.56 3.94
N CYS A 4 6.85 10.24 4.09
CA CYS A 4 6.09 9.23 3.34
C CYS A 4 5.17 8.46 4.28
N ASP A 5 3.91 8.32 3.90
CA ASP A 5 2.91 7.63 4.72
C ASP A 5 2.95 6.10 4.62
N GLN A 6 3.83 5.54 3.79
CA GLN A 6 4.00 4.09 3.61
C GLN A 6 5.04 3.48 4.58
N ALA A 7 5.60 4.27 5.50
CA ALA A 7 6.58 3.76 6.46
C ALA A 7 6.00 2.61 7.30
N GLY A 8 6.75 1.50 7.41
CA GLY A 8 6.36 0.32 8.15
C GLY A 8 5.56 -0.73 7.35
N GLU A 9 5.22 -0.43 6.10
CA GLU A 9 4.57 -1.35 5.16
C GLU A 9 5.07 -1.15 3.72
N CYS A 10 6.30 -0.68 3.57
CA CYS A 10 6.92 -0.38 2.27
C CYS A 10 7.94 -1.44 1.90
N HIS A 11 7.68 -2.20 0.84
CA HIS A 11 8.60 -3.24 0.35
C HIS A 11 9.98 -2.69 -0.01
N LEU A 12 10.06 -1.46 -0.56
CA LEU A 12 11.34 -0.83 -0.84
C LEU A 12 12.12 -0.51 0.44
N GLN A 13 11.42 -0.11 1.51
CA GLN A 13 12.05 0.13 2.80
C GLN A 13 12.65 -1.16 3.37
N ASP A 14 11.90 -2.26 3.28
CA ASP A 14 12.35 -3.56 3.78
C ASP A 14 13.60 -4.04 3.03
N LEU A 15 13.55 -4.04 1.69
CA LEU A 15 14.70 -4.42 0.86
C LEU A 15 15.91 -3.49 1.05
N ALA A 16 15.68 -2.18 1.18
CA ALA A 16 16.76 -1.24 1.43
C ALA A 16 17.44 -1.44 2.78
N PHE A 17 16.72 -2.01 3.75
CA PHE A 17 17.26 -2.30 5.06
C PHE A 17 17.97 -3.65 5.10
N GLU A 18 17.48 -4.64 4.37
CA GLU A 18 18.06 -5.98 4.31
C GLU A 18 19.35 -6.01 3.48
N ASP A 19 19.30 -5.42 2.29
CA ASP A 19 20.36 -5.54 1.28
C ASP A 19 20.98 -4.19 0.88
N GLY A 20 20.42 -3.08 1.37
CA GLY A 20 20.83 -1.74 0.99
C GLY A 20 22.08 -1.24 1.69
N SER A 21 22.73 -0.24 1.10
CA SER A 21 23.82 0.52 1.70
C SER A 21 23.27 1.77 2.40
N SER A 22 23.94 2.19 3.48
CA SER A 22 23.63 3.44 4.19
C SER A 22 23.93 4.71 3.36
N ALA A 23 24.74 4.58 2.31
CA ALA A 23 25.11 5.68 1.44
C ALA A 23 24.75 5.40 -0.01
N THR A 24 24.28 6.44 -0.72
CA THR A 24 24.06 6.35 -2.15
C THR A 24 25.36 6.56 -2.92
N ARG A 25 25.52 5.84 -4.03
CA ARG A 25 26.59 6.06 -5.04
C ARG A 25 26.09 6.84 -6.25
N TYR A 26 24.86 7.35 -6.18
CA TYR A 26 24.22 8.04 -7.29
C TYR A 26 24.51 9.53 -7.22
N ASP A 27 25.31 10.05 -8.15
CA ASP A 27 25.77 11.44 -8.21
C ASP A 27 24.96 12.32 -9.17
N LEU A 28 24.03 11.74 -9.93
CA LEU A 28 23.24 12.47 -10.89
C LEU A 28 22.07 13.21 -10.21
N ASN A 29 21.58 14.26 -10.86
CA ASN A 29 20.41 14.98 -10.41
C ASN A 29 19.20 14.03 -10.29
N ARG A 30 18.55 14.07 -9.15
CA ARG A 30 17.35 13.27 -8.89
C ARG A 30 16.17 13.91 -9.58
N ARG A 31 15.40 13.09 -10.24
CA ARG A 31 14.16 13.52 -10.88
C ARG A 31 13.09 13.76 -9.83
N GLU A 32 12.44 14.90 -9.92
CA GLU A 32 11.28 15.24 -9.12
C GLU A 32 10.04 15.38 -10.00
N PHE A 33 8.89 15.06 -9.45
CA PHE A 33 7.62 15.18 -10.11
C PHE A 33 6.68 15.99 -9.22
N ASP A 34 5.85 16.80 -9.86
CA ASP A 34 4.75 17.46 -9.18
C ASP A 34 3.75 16.44 -8.62
N LYS A 35 2.99 16.89 -7.62
CA LYS A 35 1.90 16.08 -7.07
C LYS A 35 0.77 16.05 -8.07
N ILE A 36 0.39 14.84 -8.49
CA ILE A 36 -0.70 14.64 -9.44
C ILE A 36 -1.96 14.33 -8.63
N ASP A 37 -3.03 15.08 -8.89
CA ASP A 37 -4.34 14.80 -8.32
C ASP A 37 -5.05 13.77 -9.20
N ILE A 38 -5.34 12.61 -8.64
CA ILE A 38 -6.02 11.52 -9.35
C ILE A 38 -7.39 11.19 -8.76
N GLY A 39 -7.90 12.07 -7.90
CA GLY A 39 -9.23 11.93 -7.32
C GLY A 39 -9.30 12.26 -5.83
N PRO A 40 -10.50 12.23 -5.25
CA PRO A 40 -10.73 12.71 -3.88
C PRO A 40 -10.06 11.85 -2.79
N TYR A 41 -9.87 10.58 -3.04
CA TYR A 41 -9.42 9.60 -2.05
C TYR A 41 -7.95 9.21 -2.17
N ILE A 42 -7.36 9.36 -3.36
CA ILE A 42 -6.03 8.85 -3.69
C ILE A 42 -5.06 10.00 -3.91
N GLN A 43 -3.89 9.91 -3.30
CA GLN A 43 -2.78 10.81 -3.55
C GLN A 43 -1.68 10.08 -4.31
N LEU A 44 -1.32 10.56 -5.47
CA LEU A 44 -0.18 10.09 -6.22
C LEU A 44 1.05 10.99 -5.98
N HIS A 45 2.14 10.37 -5.56
CA HIS A 45 3.47 10.96 -5.47
C HIS A 45 4.42 10.22 -6.41
N MET A 46 4.54 10.72 -7.63
CA MET A 46 5.30 10.06 -8.68
C MET A 46 6.78 9.92 -8.36
N THR A 47 7.37 10.86 -7.60
CA THR A 47 8.77 10.79 -7.12
C THR A 47 9.09 9.51 -6.33
N ARG A 48 8.08 8.85 -5.75
CA ARG A 48 8.21 7.60 -4.98
C ARG A 48 7.87 6.36 -5.79
N CYS A 49 7.42 6.53 -7.02
CA CYS A 49 7.02 5.42 -7.87
C CYS A 49 8.24 4.65 -8.38
N ILE A 50 8.18 3.32 -8.31
CA ILE A 50 9.21 2.42 -8.83
C ILE A 50 8.85 1.84 -10.20
N LEU A 51 7.80 2.35 -10.84
CA LEU A 51 7.32 1.93 -12.16
C LEU A 51 7.06 0.42 -12.26
N CYS A 52 6.52 -0.20 -11.23
CA CYS A 52 6.19 -1.63 -11.20
C CYS A 52 4.90 -1.98 -11.94
N TYR A 53 4.11 -0.99 -12.36
CA TYR A 53 2.86 -1.11 -13.12
C TYR A 53 1.72 -1.89 -12.45
N ARG A 54 1.86 -2.36 -11.21
CA ARG A 54 0.80 -3.09 -10.49
C ARG A 54 -0.52 -2.33 -10.45
N CYS A 55 -0.48 -1.03 -10.17
CA CYS A 55 -1.67 -0.18 -10.14
C CYS A 55 -2.36 -0.08 -11.51
N VAL A 56 -1.59 -0.06 -12.61
CA VAL A 56 -2.14 -0.02 -13.98
C VAL A 56 -2.89 -1.30 -14.29
N TYR A 57 -2.26 -2.45 -14.06
CA TYR A 57 -2.91 -3.75 -14.31
C TYR A 57 -4.13 -3.98 -13.42
N THR A 58 -4.05 -3.57 -12.14
CA THR A 58 -5.19 -3.70 -11.23
C THR A 58 -6.33 -2.77 -11.66
N ALA A 59 -6.03 -1.54 -12.08
CA ALA A 59 -7.04 -0.63 -12.59
C ALA A 59 -7.70 -1.17 -13.87
N ASP A 60 -6.93 -1.70 -14.80
CA ASP A 60 -7.46 -2.32 -16.03
C ASP A 60 -8.41 -3.51 -15.73
N GLN A 61 -8.17 -4.26 -14.65
CA GLN A 61 -9.04 -5.36 -14.23
C GLN A 61 -10.31 -4.92 -13.51
N LEU A 62 -10.26 -3.79 -12.80
CA LEU A 62 -11.37 -3.31 -11.97
C LEU A 62 -12.22 -2.25 -12.63
N THR A 63 -11.79 -1.70 -13.77
CA THR A 63 -12.48 -0.61 -14.46
C THR A 63 -12.71 -0.97 -15.93
N ASP A 64 -13.83 -0.52 -16.48
CA ASP A 64 -14.18 -0.75 -17.88
C ASP A 64 -13.40 0.14 -18.88
N GLY A 65 -12.39 0.87 -18.41
CA GLY A 65 -11.60 1.75 -19.25
C GLY A 65 -10.26 2.13 -18.65
N ARG A 66 -9.28 2.37 -19.51
CA ARG A 66 -7.94 2.83 -19.11
C ARG A 66 -7.96 4.30 -18.71
N VAL A 67 -8.28 4.57 -17.46
CA VAL A 67 -8.22 5.92 -16.90
C VAL A 67 -6.83 6.25 -16.38
N HIS A 68 -6.05 5.22 -16.01
CA HIS A 68 -4.76 5.30 -15.35
C HIS A 68 -3.75 4.47 -16.12
N GLY A 69 -2.62 5.02 -16.44
CA GLY A 69 -1.64 4.34 -17.29
C GLY A 69 -0.25 4.95 -17.24
N VAL A 70 0.61 4.44 -18.12
CA VAL A 70 1.98 4.93 -18.29
C VAL A 70 1.99 5.98 -19.37
N MET A 71 2.46 7.16 -19.02
CA MET A 71 2.69 8.27 -19.94
C MET A 71 4.19 8.39 -20.22
N LYS A 72 4.54 8.89 -21.41
CA LYS A 72 5.92 9.04 -21.86
C LYS A 72 6.67 7.69 -21.95
N ARG A 73 8.00 7.72 -22.05
CA ARG A 73 8.82 6.51 -22.18
C ARG A 73 10.25 6.76 -21.68
N GLY A 74 10.99 5.67 -21.46
CA GLY A 74 12.36 5.72 -20.99
C GLY A 74 12.46 6.33 -19.58
N ASP A 75 13.44 7.17 -19.37
CA ASP A 75 13.65 7.90 -18.12
C ASP A 75 12.53 8.91 -17.83
N ALA A 76 11.80 9.34 -18.87
CA ALA A 76 10.65 10.23 -18.74
C ALA A 76 9.34 9.51 -18.35
N ALA A 77 9.32 8.18 -18.28
CA ALA A 77 8.11 7.43 -17.99
C ALA A 77 7.50 7.83 -16.63
N GLU A 78 6.20 7.99 -16.60
CA GLU A 78 5.42 8.35 -15.41
C GLU A 78 4.05 7.68 -15.41
N ILE A 79 3.56 7.41 -14.20
CA ILE A 79 2.20 6.94 -14.00
C ILE A 79 1.31 8.18 -13.85
N SER A 80 0.28 8.26 -14.66
CA SER A 80 -0.66 9.38 -14.64
C SER A 80 -2.04 8.95 -15.12
N THR A 81 -3.01 9.84 -14.98
CA THR A 81 -4.33 9.68 -15.57
C THR A 81 -4.36 10.28 -16.98
N PHE A 82 -5.13 9.67 -17.87
CA PHE A 82 -5.31 10.21 -19.20
C PHE A 82 -6.19 11.46 -19.15
N ILE A 83 -5.69 12.57 -19.73
CA ILE A 83 -6.42 13.86 -19.81
C ILE A 83 -6.83 14.40 -18.41
N GLU A 84 -5.97 14.25 -17.40
CA GLU A 84 -6.21 14.77 -16.03
C GLU A 84 -7.57 14.36 -15.42
N LYS A 85 -8.18 13.29 -15.94
CA LYS A 85 -9.42 12.77 -15.37
C LYS A 85 -9.13 12.07 -14.04
N ALA A 86 -9.92 12.41 -13.03
CA ALA A 86 -9.93 11.65 -11.79
C ALA A 86 -10.33 10.19 -12.07
N ILE A 87 -9.77 9.26 -11.29
CA ILE A 87 -10.21 7.87 -11.33
C ILE A 87 -11.58 7.81 -10.64
N ASP A 88 -12.63 7.87 -11.43
CA ASP A 88 -14.01 7.81 -10.96
C ASP A 88 -14.55 6.39 -11.15
N ASN A 89 -14.21 5.52 -10.22
CA ASN A 89 -14.70 4.14 -10.17
C ASN A 89 -14.86 3.71 -8.73
N ASP A 90 -15.91 2.96 -8.44
CA ASP A 90 -16.25 2.47 -7.09
C ASP A 90 -15.14 1.59 -6.46
N PHE A 91 -14.19 1.08 -7.23
CA PHE A 91 -13.10 0.23 -6.77
C PHE A 91 -11.72 0.88 -6.88
N SER A 92 -11.66 2.16 -7.25
CA SER A 92 -10.39 2.88 -7.46
C SER A 92 -9.46 2.86 -6.25
N GLY A 93 -9.99 2.86 -5.03
CA GLY A 93 -9.20 2.81 -3.79
C GLY A 93 -8.29 1.58 -3.65
N ASN A 94 -8.56 0.50 -4.39
CA ASN A 94 -7.75 -0.71 -4.30
C ASN A 94 -6.33 -0.56 -4.88
N VAL A 95 -6.10 0.43 -5.74
CA VAL A 95 -4.73 0.73 -6.24
C VAL A 95 -3.77 1.16 -5.13
N ILE A 96 -4.30 1.64 -4.00
CA ILE A 96 -3.50 1.96 -2.80
C ILE A 96 -2.91 0.68 -2.20
N ASP A 97 -3.72 -0.37 -2.07
CA ASP A 97 -3.31 -1.61 -1.40
C ASP A 97 -2.30 -2.43 -2.23
N VAL A 98 -2.35 -2.31 -3.56
CA VAL A 98 -1.42 -3.02 -4.46
C VAL A 98 -0.11 -2.26 -4.67
N CYS A 99 -0.04 -0.98 -4.30
CA CYS A 99 1.18 -0.20 -4.44
C CYS A 99 2.20 -0.62 -3.37
N PRO A 100 3.38 -1.14 -3.78
CA PRO A 100 4.38 -1.64 -2.83
C PRO A 100 5.16 -0.51 -2.12
N VAL A 101 4.98 0.73 -2.54
CA VAL A 101 5.68 1.91 -2.03
C VAL A 101 4.71 3.06 -1.76
N GLY A 102 5.17 4.14 -1.16
CA GLY A 102 4.34 5.31 -0.83
C GLY A 102 4.03 6.24 -2.01
N ALA A 103 3.93 5.69 -3.23
CA ALA A 103 3.53 6.46 -4.40
C ALA A 103 2.02 6.71 -4.43
N LEU A 104 1.21 5.70 -4.13
CA LEU A 104 -0.24 5.80 -4.00
C LEU A 104 -0.62 5.66 -2.52
N THR A 105 -1.24 6.69 -1.96
CA THR A 105 -1.60 6.72 -0.53
C THR A 105 -3.03 7.20 -0.33
N ASP A 106 -3.64 6.74 0.76
CA ASP A 106 -4.99 7.10 1.18
C ASP A 106 -4.99 8.52 1.77
N ARG A 107 -5.65 9.47 1.10
CA ARG A 107 -5.79 10.85 1.59
C ARG A 107 -6.51 10.94 2.92
N THR A 108 -7.41 10.03 3.22
CA THR A 108 -8.23 10.07 4.43
C THR A 108 -7.50 9.54 5.66
N PHE A 109 -6.46 8.73 5.46
CA PHE A 109 -5.61 8.17 6.51
C PHE A 109 -4.28 8.90 6.64
N ARG A 110 -3.77 9.43 5.55
CA ARG A 110 -2.42 9.99 5.44
C ARG A 110 -2.07 10.93 6.58
N PHE A 111 -0.95 10.64 7.24
CA PHE A 111 -0.40 11.37 8.40
C PHE A 111 -1.29 11.41 9.66
N LYS A 112 -2.36 10.64 9.73
CA LYS A 112 -3.16 10.51 10.97
C LYS A 112 -2.50 9.59 11.98
N SER A 113 -1.93 8.48 11.52
CA SER A 113 -1.24 7.51 12.36
C SER A 113 -0.19 6.74 11.55
N ARG A 114 0.69 6.04 12.24
CA ARG A 114 1.57 5.04 11.62
C ARG A 114 1.00 3.65 11.84
N VAL A 115 1.27 2.75 10.90
CA VAL A 115 0.69 1.40 10.92
C VAL A 115 1.04 0.60 12.17
N TRP A 116 2.20 0.83 12.76
CA TRP A 116 2.64 0.15 13.98
C TRP A 116 1.92 0.61 15.25
N TYR A 117 1.21 1.73 15.22
CA TYR A 117 0.34 2.17 16.30
C TYR A 117 -1.10 1.65 16.14
N THR A 118 -1.43 1.05 15.00
CA THR A 118 -2.75 0.53 14.73
C THR A 118 -2.82 -0.98 14.93
N LYS A 119 -3.97 -1.47 15.37
CA LYS A 119 -4.25 -2.91 15.47
C LYS A 119 -5.09 -3.34 14.27
N PRO A 120 -4.62 -4.27 13.44
CA PRO A 120 -5.40 -4.80 12.34
C PRO A 120 -6.41 -5.82 12.86
N MET A 121 -7.67 -5.62 12.52
CA MET A 121 -8.78 -6.50 12.86
C MET A 121 -9.45 -6.97 11.57
N ASP A 122 -9.64 -8.29 11.43
CA ASP A 122 -10.46 -8.84 10.36
C ASP A 122 -11.93 -8.55 10.65
N ALA A 123 -12.64 -8.06 9.66
CA ALA A 123 -14.03 -7.72 9.77
C ALA A 123 -14.78 -7.95 8.45
N HIS A 124 -16.10 -8.13 8.54
CA HIS A 124 -16.96 -8.18 7.37
C HIS A 124 -18.22 -7.34 7.61
N ARG A 125 -18.88 -7.03 6.52
CA ARG A 125 -20.20 -6.39 6.48
C ARG A 125 -20.95 -6.82 5.22
N ASP A 126 -22.25 -6.73 5.25
CA ASP A 126 -23.06 -6.90 4.07
C ASP A 126 -22.89 -5.67 3.15
N CYS A 127 -22.54 -5.91 1.89
CA CYS A 127 -22.37 -4.87 0.91
C CYS A 127 -22.84 -5.35 -0.47
N ASP A 128 -23.69 -4.58 -1.10
CA ASP A 128 -24.24 -4.91 -2.44
C ASP A 128 -23.23 -4.75 -3.57
N LYS A 129 -22.13 -4.01 -3.32
CA LYS A 129 -21.12 -3.66 -4.33
C LYS A 129 -19.88 -4.54 -4.30
N CYS A 130 -19.50 -5.06 -3.15
CA CYS A 130 -18.26 -5.84 -2.98
C CYS A 130 -18.45 -7.01 -2.02
N CYS A 131 -17.40 -7.82 -1.84
CA CYS A 131 -17.43 -8.97 -0.92
C CYS A 131 -17.65 -8.58 0.56
N GLY A 132 -17.56 -7.31 0.90
CA GLY A 132 -17.71 -6.80 2.26
C GLY A 132 -16.65 -7.22 3.26
N LYS A 133 -15.62 -7.96 2.84
CA LYS A 133 -14.55 -8.44 3.73
C LYS A 133 -13.36 -7.49 3.70
N ALA A 134 -12.93 -7.04 4.87
CA ALA A 134 -11.90 -6.03 5.00
C ALA A 134 -11.02 -6.25 6.23
N VAL A 135 -9.95 -5.46 6.32
CA VAL A 135 -9.14 -5.29 7.52
C VAL A 135 -9.34 -3.88 8.04
N LEU A 136 -9.80 -3.78 9.28
CA LEU A 136 -9.92 -2.51 10.00
C LEU A 136 -8.61 -2.23 10.75
N TRP A 137 -8.05 -1.06 10.52
CA TRP A 137 -6.86 -0.59 11.24
C TRP A 137 -7.32 0.36 12.34
N MET A 138 -7.31 -0.14 13.58
CA MET A 138 -7.91 0.53 14.73
C MET A 138 -6.88 1.06 15.71
N VAL A 139 -7.21 2.21 16.33
CA VAL A 139 -6.53 2.73 17.52
C VAL A 139 -7.60 2.85 18.61
N GLY A 140 -7.51 2.03 19.65
CA GLY A 140 -8.62 1.88 20.60
C GLY A 140 -9.88 1.35 19.92
N ASN A 141 -10.95 2.11 19.97
CA ASN A 141 -12.23 1.79 19.32
C ASN A 141 -12.47 2.56 18.00
N GLU A 142 -11.54 3.38 17.58
CA GLU A 142 -11.67 4.20 16.38
C GLU A 142 -11.01 3.51 15.17
N VAL A 143 -11.72 3.48 14.05
CA VAL A 143 -11.22 2.95 12.77
C VAL A 143 -10.54 4.07 12.00
N TYR A 144 -9.23 3.96 11.86
CA TYR A 144 -8.42 4.94 11.13
C TYR A 144 -8.38 4.68 9.63
N ARG A 145 -8.32 3.40 9.24
CA ARG A 145 -8.20 2.99 7.85
C ARG A 145 -8.88 1.63 7.65
N VAL A 146 -9.46 1.44 6.45
CA VAL A 146 -10.00 0.16 5.98
C VAL A 146 -9.26 -0.26 4.73
N THR A 147 -8.78 -1.51 4.68
CA THR A 147 -8.04 -2.07 3.54
C THR A 147 -8.62 -3.41 3.12
N GLY A 148 -8.36 -3.81 1.88
CA GLY A 148 -8.63 -5.17 1.42
C GLY A 148 -7.83 -6.21 2.20
N ARG A 149 -8.32 -7.43 2.27
CA ARG A 149 -7.58 -8.54 2.87
C ARG A 149 -6.46 -8.99 1.92
N LYS A 150 -5.30 -9.20 2.48
CA LYS A 150 -4.13 -9.76 1.79
C LYS A 150 -3.98 -11.23 2.15
N ASP A 151 -3.45 -12.01 1.23
CA ASP A 151 -3.11 -13.40 1.47
C ASP A 151 -1.79 -13.55 2.27
N GLN A 152 -1.34 -14.79 2.44
CA GLN A 152 -0.09 -15.13 3.14
C GLN A 152 1.18 -14.58 2.46
N TYR A 153 1.09 -14.23 1.18
CA TYR A 153 2.19 -13.65 0.41
C TYR A 153 2.15 -12.11 0.38
N GLY A 154 1.16 -11.50 1.04
CA GLY A 154 0.96 -10.06 1.08
C GLY A 154 0.27 -9.48 -0.15
N GLU A 155 -0.27 -10.32 -1.03
CA GLU A 155 -1.04 -9.87 -2.20
C GLU A 155 -2.50 -9.62 -1.84
N VAL A 156 -3.10 -8.60 -2.45
CA VAL A 156 -4.50 -8.26 -2.22
C VAL A 156 -5.37 -9.32 -2.86
N LYS A 157 -6.13 -10.02 -2.04
CA LYS A 157 -7.01 -11.11 -2.48
C LYS A 157 -8.46 -10.66 -2.62
N GLU A 158 -8.89 -9.73 -1.82
CA GLU A 158 -10.26 -9.27 -1.78
C GLU A 158 -10.29 -7.75 -2.00
N PHE A 159 -10.94 -7.35 -3.10
CA PHE A 159 -11.13 -5.94 -3.43
C PHE A 159 -12.40 -5.41 -2.77
N ILE A 160 -12.31 -4.21 -2.20
CA ILE A 160 -13.41 -3.54 -1.52
C ILE A 160 -13.80 -2.26 -2.25
N CYS A 161 -15.08 -1.91 -2.22
CA CYS A 161 -15.56 -0.68 -2.84
C CYS A 161 -15.16 0.56 -2.03
N ASN A 162 -15.17 1.72 -2.68
CA ASN A 162 -14.81 3.00 -2.07
C ASN A 162 -15.73 3.37 -0.90
N THR A 163 -17.01 3.03 -0.97
CA THR A 163 -17.95 3.22 0.14
C THR A 163 -17.49 2.48 1.39
N CYS A 164 -17.16 1.19 1.27
CA CYS A 164 -16.64 0.41 2.39
C CYS A 164 -15.30 0.95 2.90
N ARG A 165 -14.44 1.41 2.01
CA ARG A 165 -13.08 1.87 2.34
C ARG A 165 -13.06 3.23 3.02
N PHE A 166 -13.81 4.20 2.50
CA PHE A 166 -13.63 5.60 2.87
C PHE A 166 -14.78 6.18 3.70
N GLU A 167 -16.00 5.67 3.53
CA GLU A 167 -17.19 6.19 4.18
C GLU A 167 -17.56 5.40 5.44
N LYS A 168 -17.38 4.08 5.42
CA LYS A 168 -17.72 3.19 6.53
C LYS A 168 -16.54 3.00 7.49
N LYS A 169 -16.30 4.02 8.32
CA LYS A 169 -15.18 4.07 9.28
C LYS A 169 -15.61 3.97 10.74
N GLU A 170 -16.86 3.64 11.01
CA GLU A 170 -17.31 3.34 12.37
C GLU A 170 -17.21 1.84 12.64
N ALA A 171 -16.77 1.49 13.84
CA ALA A 171 -16.69 0.06 14.24
C ALA A 171 -18.07 -0.62 14.22
N SER A 172 -19.14 0.14 14.44
CA SER A 172 -20.54 -0.30 14.39
C SER A 172 -20.99 -0.72 12.98
N ASP A 173 -20.34 -0.22 11.93
CA ASP A 173 -20.65 -0.59 10.53
C ASP A 173 -20.17 -2.01 10.17
N TRP A 174 -19.38 -2.65 11.04
CA TRP A 174 -18.67 -3.88 10.76
C TRP A 174 -18.91 -4.95 11.83
N THR A 175 -18.98 -6.19 11.40
CA THR A 175 -18.86 -7.36 12.29
C THR A 175 -17.39 -7.72 12.40
N ILE A 176 -16.79 -7.51 13.57
CA ILE A 176 -15.36 -7.78 13.83
C ILE A 176 -15.20 -9.28 14.12
N GLU A 177 -14.36 -9.94 13.32
CA GLU A 177 -14.05 -11.37 13.44
C GLU A 177 -12.93 -11.64 14.46
N GLY A 178 -11.97 -10.73 14.56
CA GLY A 178 -10.86 -10.85 15.50
C GLY A 178 -9.56 -10.20 15.01
N PRO A 179 -8.51 -10.25 15.84
CA PRO A 179 -7.23 -9.65 15.48
C PRO A 179 -6.56 -10.44 14.35
N ARG A 180 -6.14 -9.73 13.30
CA ARG A 180 -5.38 -10.30 12.21
C ARG A 180 -3.91 -10.43 12.61
N LYS A 181 -3.36 -11.64 12.52
CA LYS A 181 -1.92 -11.84 12.55
C LYS A 181 -1.35 -11.44 11.19
N ILE A 182 -0.71 -10.29 11.11
CA ILE A 182 0.05 -9.89 9.93
C ILE A 182 1.48 -10.32 10.17
N ASP A 183 1.94 -11.27 9.36
CA ASP A 183 3.35 -11.57 9.26
C ASP A 183 4.00 -10.41 8.50
N ARG A 184 4.54 -9.47 9.24
CA ARG A 184 5.21 -8.29 8.68
C ARG A 184 6.68 -8.62 8.55
N HIS A 185 7.11 -8.88 7.34
CA HIS A 185 8.52 -8.78 6.96
C HIS A 185 8.94 -7.30 6.86
N SER A 186 8.48 -6.47 7.78
CA SER A 186 8.75 -5.04 7.76
C SER A 186 9.88 -4.70 8.73
N VAL A 187 10.73 -3.75 8.32
CA VAL A 187 11.79 -3.14 9.13
C VAL A 187 11.33 -2.74 10.53
N ILE A 188 10.06 -2.38 10.67
CA ILE A 188 9.49 -1.89 11.94
C ILE A 188 8.89 -3.02 12.78
N SER A 189 8.82 -4.22 12.26
CA SER A 189 8.51 -5.39 13.07
C SER A 189 9.66 -5.65 14.03
N ALA A 190 9.49 -5.24 15.28
CA ALA A 190 10.52 -5.35 16.30
C ALA A 190 11.11 -6.78 16.46
N ASN A 191 10.30 -7.78 16.19
CA ASN A 191 10.70 -9.17 16.30
C ASN A 191 11.74 -9.59 15.25
N LYS A 192 11.74 -8.99 14.06
CA LYS A 192 12.66 -9.33 12.99
C LYS A 192 14.12 -8.97 13.30
N TYR A 193 14.34 -7.94 14.11
CA TYR A 193 15.69 -7.48 14.49
C TYR A 193 16.23 -8.07 15.79
N PHE A 194 15.38 -8.68 16.59
CA PHE A 194 15.74 -9.21 17.90
C PHE A 194 15.70 -10.74 17.96
N GLU A 195 15.13 -11.39 16.96
CA GLU A 195 15.33 -12.83 16.80
C GLU A 195 16.73 -13.04 16.19
N PRO A 196 17.60 -13.83 16.87
CA PRO A 196 18.87 -14.21 16.26
C PRO A 196 18.54 -14.94 14.95
N GLU A 197 19.07 -14.44 13.84
CA GLU A 197 18.94 -15.14 12.56
C GLU A 197 19.35 -16.60 12.75
N PRO A 198 18.55 -17.56 12.27
CA PRO A 198 18.99 -18.92 12.19
C PRO A 198 20.32 -18.87 11.40
N GLN A 199 21.41 -19.25 12.03
CA GLN A 199 22.74 -19.17 11.43
C GLN A 199 22.67 -19.84 10.06
N HIS A 200 22.65 -19.03 9.00
CA HIS A 200 22.84 -19.50 7.65
C HIS A 200 24.24 -20.13 7.62
N THR A 201 24.27 -21.43 7.70
CA THR A 201 25.49 -22.18 7.43
C THR A 201 25.89 -21.81 6.00
N PRO A 202 27.06 -21.20 5.79
CA PRO A 202 27.45 -20.80 4.45
C PRO A 202 27.46 -22.04 3.56
N LEU A 203 26.82 -21.96 2.40
CA LEU A 203 26.77 -23.04 1.42
C LEU A 203 28.15 -23.43 0.83
N LEU A 204 29.21 -22.81 1.32
CA LEU A 204 30.59 -22.97 0.87
C LEU A 204 31.37 -24.15 1.53
N ASN A 205 30.78 -24.92 2.45
CA ASN A 205 31.47 -26.02 3.08
C ASN A 205 30.90 -27.38 2.67
N LYS A 206 30.58 -27.57 1.40
CA LYS A 206 30.45 -28.90 0.79
C LYS A 206 31.45 -29.00 -0.35
N ALA A 207 32.71 -29.21 -0.02
CA ALA A 207 33.70 -29.80 -0.90
C ALA A 207 33.86 -31.28 -0.47
#